data_81ebdf4e793ab95585c7a1ab0f955e28
#
_entry.id   81ebdf4e793ab95585c7a1ab0f955e28
#
_cell.length_a   1.000
_cell.length_b   1.000
_cell.length_c   1.000
_cell.angle_alpha   90.00
_cell.angle_beta   90.00
_cell.angle_gamma   90.00
#
_symmetry.space_group_name_H-M   'P 1'
#
loop_
_entity.id
_entity.type
_entity.pdbx_description
1 polymer ?
#
loop_
_entity_poly.entity_id
_entity_poly.type
_entity_poly.pdbx_seq_one_letter_code
_entity_poly.pdbx_strand_id
1 'polypeptide(L)'
;VNIFYIAGITGKAGVWAVKKNIAELKRRYQPDFIIANADMATGAGGLGKQHAGYLRKMGIDCITGGDCIFQKKDLVENLPQMPFVLRPCNFPEHSPGAGYRYFTARSGKKLAVISLLGRVGCHRLLADNPFTLMQALLPHIATETPFIVVDFSSIATAEKQTMAFFLAGKVSALIGSGTGAAAADERLLSADTGVSGAGASSVSCAHIGMQCAGAETDAVQHCRKTAYITDAGRTGSFDSVGGYAPSSKIREYRTGLFEYPQETWQRVCVQGLDIELDGAGGAQSIQRVRIEMPAAMAPQPAEQVRQFS
;
A
#
# COMPACT_ATOMS: atom_id res chain seq x y z
N VAL A 1 -6.63 -12.35 12.50
CA VAL A 1 -5.78 -12.42 11.29
C VAL A 1 -4.70 -11.38 11.39
N ASN A 2 -3.45 -11.83 11.29
CA ASN A 2 -2.29 -10.95 11.37
C ASN A 2 -1.80 -10.60 9.97
N ILE A 3 -1.72 -9.30 9.67
CA ILE A 3 -1.25 -8.78 8.39
C ILE A 3 0.04 -8.00 8.64
N PHE A 4 1.09 -8.36 7.89
CA PHE A 4 2.29 -7.54 7.86
C PHE A 4 2.34 -6.78 6.54
N TYR A 5 2.41 -5.45 6.62
CA TYR A 5 2.57 -4.58 5.46
C TYR A 5 4.01 -4.06 5.40
N ILE A 6 4.70 -4.34 4.31
CA ILE A 6 6.03 -3.79 4.02
C ILE A 6 5.84 -2.48 3.25
N ALA A 7 6.29 -1.39 3.84
CA ALA A 7 6.18 -0.05 3.24
C ALA A 7 7.07 0.10 1.99
N GLY A 8 6.76 1.05 1.16
CA GLY A 8 7.30 1.31 -0.17
C GLY A 8 8.73 0.82 -0.43
N ILE A 9 8.88 -0.34 -1.03
CA ILE A 9 10.18 -0.92 -1.37
C ILE A 9 10.82 -0.05 -2.45
N THR A 10 12.00 0.52 -2.15
CA THR A 10 12.66 1.48 -3.04
C THR A 10 14.04 1.02 -3.44
N GLY A 11 14.23 0.83 -4.74
CA GLY A 11 15.50 0.46 -5.36
C GLY A 11 16.09 -0.86 -4.87
N LYS A 12 17.34 -1.12 -5.25
CA LYS A 12 18.07 -2.34 -4.85
C LYS A 12 18.26 -2.44 -3.34
N ALA A 13 18.48 -1.31 -2.66
CA ALA A 13 18.63 -1.27 -1.21
C ALA A 13 17.37 -1.77 -0.48
N GLY A 14 16.18 -1.38 -0.99
CA GLY A 14 14.90 -1.85 -0.43
C GLY A 14 14.68 -3.34 -0.63
N VAL A 15 14.89 -3.84 -1.85
CA VAL A 15 14.77 -5.28 -2.14
C VAL A 15 15.74 -6.11 -1.31
N TRP A 16 16.98 -5.64 -1.15
CA TRP A 16 17.99 -6.28 -0.31
C TRP A 16 17.59 -6.28 1.18
N ALA A 17 17.07 -5.16 1.68
CA ALA A 17 16.58 -5.06 3.06
C ALA A 17 15.48 -6.09 3.34
N VAL A 18 14.51 -6.23 2.44
CA VAL A 18 13.46 -7.25 2.54
C VAL A 18 14.08 -8.64 2.56
N LYS A 19 14.98 -8.97 1.61
CA LYS A 19 15.65 -10.27 1.55
C LYS A 19 16.32 -10.65 2.87
N LYS A 20 17.00 -9.71 3.50
CA LYS A 20 17.75 -9.95 4.73
C LYS A 20 16.86 -10.13 5.96
N ASN A 21 15.69 -9.50 5.97
CA ASN A 21 14.84 -9.45 7.16
C ASN A 21 13.57 -10.30 7.07
N ILE A 22 13.19 -10.80 5.89
CA ILE A 22 11.90 -11.47 5.71
C ILE A 22 11.72 -12.71 6.59
N ALA A 23 12.78 -13.48 6.82
CA ALA A 23 12.74 -14.64 7.69
C ALA A 23 12.51 -14.26 9.15
N GLU A 24 13.20 -13.22 9.62
CA GLU A 24 13.04 -12.68 10.97
C GLU A 24 11.67 -12.03 11.17
N LEU A 25 11.17 -11.27 10.18
CA LEU A 25 9.83 -10.72 10.19
C LEU A 25 8.77 -11.81 10.35
N LYS A 26 8.88 -12.89 9.57
CA LYS A 26 7.96 -14.04 9.68
C LYS A 26 8.03 -14.72 11.06
N ARG A 27 9.24 -14.86 11.61
CA ARG A 27 9.43 -15.47 12.93
C ARG A 27 8.86 -14.60 14.05
N ARG A 28 9.08 -13.28 13.98
CA ARG A 28 8.72 -12.33 15.05
C ARG A 28 7.23 -11.99 15.06
N TYR A 29 6.67 -11.69 13.90
CA TYR A 29 5.29 -11.19 13.76
C TYR A 29 4.30 -12.28 13.36
N GLN A 30 4.77 -13.45 12.92
CA GLN A 30 3.95 -14.61 12.51
C GLN A 30 2.74 -14.22 11.63
N PRO A 31 2.93 -13.42 10.57
CA PRO A 31 1.82 -12.91 9.79
C PRO A 31 1.09 -14.02 9.04
N ASP A 32 -0.24 -13.96 9.05
CA ASP A 32 -1.09 -14.79 8.19
C ASP A 32 -1.00 -14.38 6.72
N PHE A 33 -0.69 -13.08 6.47
CA PHE A 33 -0.61 -12.53 5.14
C PHE A 33 0.38 -11.36 5.07
N ILE A 34 1.20 -11.33 4.02
CA ILE A 34 2.22 -10.29 3.83
C ILE A 34 1.89 -9.49 2.57
N ILE A 35 1.64 -8.19 2.74
CA ILE A 35 1.47 -7.23 1.65
C ILE A 35 2.74 -6.38 1.54
N ALA A 36 3.17 -6.03 0.34
CA ALA A 36 4.27 -5.09 0.14
C ALA A 36 3.92 -4.08 -0.96
N ASN A 37 4.11 -2.80 -0.68
CA ASN A 37 4.14 -1.80 -1.74
C ASN A 37 5.51 -1.84 -2.42
N ALA A 38 5.54 -2.04 -3.74
CA ALA A 38 6.79 -2.14 -4.49
C ALA A 38 6.82 -1.22 -5.73
N ASP A 39 6.05 -0.15 -5.70
CA ASP A 39 5.92 0.80 -6.82
C ASP A 39 7.24 1.43 -7.26
N MET A 40 8.26 1.44 -6.37
CA MET A 40 9.58 2.02 -6.59
C MET A 40 10.73 1.00 -6.49
N ALA A 41 10.43 -0.30 -6.61
CA ALA A 41 11.44 -1.34 -6.34
C ALA A 41 12.51 -1.50 -7.43
N THR A 42 12.30 -0.98 -8.65
CA THR A 42 13.21 -1.19 -9.77
C THR A 42 13.75 0.13 -10.33
N GLY A 43 14.99 0.45 -10.01
CA GLY A 43 15.70 1.62 -10.53
C GLY A 43 15.02 2.94 -10.14
N ALA A 44 14.97 3.89 -11.08
CA ALA A 44 14.43 5.24 -10.84
C ALA A 44 12.89 5.28 -10.72
N GLY A 45 12.22 4.15 -10.69
CA GLY A 45 10.76 4.03 -10.51
C GLY A 45 10.19 2.80 -11.19
N GLY A 46 9.03 2.36 -10.70
CA GLY A 46 8.32 1.20 -11.18
C GLY A 46 8.77 -0.11 -10.55
N LEU A 47 8.10 -1.16 -10.94
CA LEU A 47 8.36 -2.54 -10.57
C LEU A 47 8.69 -3.34 -11.84
N GLY A 48 9.86 -3.98 -11.90
CA GLY A 48 10.21 -4.90 -12.98
C GLY A 48 9.70 -6.31 -12.69
N LYS A 49 9.43 -7.09 -13.75
CA LYS A 49 8.97 -8.48 -13.66
C LYS A 49 9.87 -9.36 -12.77
N GLN A 50 11.19 -9.21 -12.92
CA GLN A 50 12.15 -9.99 -12.13
C GLN A 50 12.03 -9.69 -10.63
N HIS A 51 11.98 -8.41 -10.24
CA HIS A 51 11.81 -8.02 -8.85
C HIS A 51 10.46 -8.48 -8.28
N ALA A 52 9.38 -8.37 -9.04
CA ALA A 52 8.07 -8.88 -8.62
C ALA A 52 8.12 -10.39 -8.34
N GLY A 53 8.68 -11.18 -9.26
CA GLY A 53 8.87 -12.62 -9.08
C GLY A 53 9.80 -12.96 -7.91
N TYR A 54 10.83 -12.17 -7.69
CA TYR A 54 11.77 -12.35 -6.58
C TYR A 54 11.12 -12.07 -5.23
N LEU A 55 10.37 -10.97 -5.09
CA LEU A 55 9.60 -10.64 -3.90
C LEU A 55 8.56 -11.73 -3.59
N ARG A 56 7.89 -12.26 -4.62
CA ARG A 56 6.96 -13.39 -4.45
C ARG A 56 7.66 -14.64 -3.90
N LYS A 57 8.83 -15.00 -4.44
CA LYS A 57 9.64 -16.13 -3.96
C LYS A 57 10.10 -15.97 -2.52
N MET A 58 10.31 -14.76 -2.03
CA MET A 58 10.58 -14.48 -0.62
C MET A 58 9.36 -14.68 0.28
N GLY A 59 8.17 -14.90 -0.30
CA GLY A 59 6.92 -15.20 0.39
C GLY A 59 6.12 -13.95 0.73
N ILE A 60 6.22 -12.91 -0.09
CA ILE A 60 5.25 -11.81 -0.11
C ILE A 60 4.01 -12.33 -0.84
N ASP A 61 2.85 -12.20 -0.20
CA ASP A 61 1.61 -12.78 -0.70
C ASP A 61 0.93 -11.86 -1.74
N CYS A 62 0.99 -10.54 -1.53
CA CYS A 62 0.45 -9.53 -2.44
C CYS A 62 1.42 -8.36 -2.58
N ILE A 63 1.59 -7.86 -3.81
CA ILE A 63 2.37 -6.67 -4.12
C ILE A 63 1.41 -5.60 -4.63
N THR A 64 1.44 -4.41 -4.04
CA THR A 64 0.69 -3.25 -4.50
C THR A 64 1.60 -2.27 -5.24
N GLY A 65 1.06 -1.62 -6.25
CA GLY A 65 1.70 -0.54 -6.98
C GLY A 65 0.94 0.78 -6.84
N GLY A 66 1.55 1.85 -7.27
CA GLY A 66 0.99 3.19 -7.31
C GLY A 66 1.09 3.80 -8.72
N ASP A 67 1.49 5.06 -8.78
CA ASP A 67 1.60 5.84 -10.02
C ASP A 67 2.73 5.38 -10.95
N CYS A 68 3.70 4.63 -10.43
CA CYS A 68 4.84 4.15 -11.20
C CYS A 68 4.69 2.72 -11.73
N ILE A 69 3.59 2.02 -11.43
CA ILE A 69 3.45 0.58 -11.71
C ILE A 69 3.60 0.23 -13.21
N PHE A 70 3.26 1.14 -14.10
CA PHE A 70 3.36 0.93 -15.55
C PHE A 70 4.66 1.45 -16.18
N GLN A 71 5.63 1.89 -15.37
CA GLN A 71 6.89 2.40 -15.90
C GLN A 71 7.82 1.33 -16.48
N LYS A 72 7.64 0.06 -16.12
CA LYS A 72 8.43 -1.05 -16.63
C LYS A 72 7.62 -1.90 -17.60
N LYS A 73 8.01 -1.85 -18.88
CA LYS A 73 7.33 -2.56 -19.97
C LYS A 73 7.26 -4.08 -19.73
N ASP A 74 8.36 -4.66 -19.22
CA ASP A 74 8.44 -6.09 -18.89
C ASP A 74 7.41 -6.52 -17.83
N LEU A 75 7.10 -5.65 -16.86
CA LEU A 75 6.01 -5.90 -15.92
C LEU A 75 4.66 -5.80 -16.61
N VAL A 76 4.40 -4.70 -17.34
CA VAL A 76 3.11 -4.41 -17.98
C VAL A 76 2.66 -5.57 -18.85
N GLU A 77 3.56 -6.11 -19.68
CA GLU A 77 3.30 -7.25 -20.57
C GLU A 77 3.00 -8.55 -19.82
N ASN A 78 3.44 -8.68 -18.57
CA ASN A 78 3.28 -9.90 -17.78
C ASN A 78 2.27 -9.77 -16.63
N LEU A 79 1.71 -8.59 -16.36
CA LEU A 79 0.74 -8.37 -15.28
C LEU A 79 -0.45 -9.34 -15.29
N PRO A 80 -1.03 -9.72 -16.47
CA PRO A 80 -2.14 -10.70 -16.50
C PRO A 80 -1.75 -12.07 -15.93
N GLN A 81 -0.47 -12.46 -16.00
CA GLN A 81 0.04 -13.72 -15.47
C GLN A 81 0.58 -13.61 -14.04
N MET A 82 0.56 -12.40 -13.46
CA MET A 82 1.07 -12.12 -12.11
C MET A 82 -0.07 -11.70 -11.15
N PRO A 83 -0.96 -12.63 -10.78
CA PRO A 83 -2.17 -12.32 -9.99
C PRO A 83 -1.87 -11.78 -8.58
N PHE A 84 -0.64 -11.86 -8.12
CA PHE A 84 -0.17 -11.34 -6.85
C PHE A 84 0.30 -9.87 -6.93
N VAL A 85 0.31 -9.25 -8.12
CA VAL A 85 0.63 -7.83 -8.31
C VAL A 85 -0.65 -7.07 -8.65
N LEU A 86 -0.93 -6.03 -7.86
CA LEU A 86 -2.08 -5.16 -8.05
C LEU A 86 -1.65 -3.77 -8.53
N ARG A 87 -2.29 -3.30 -9.61
CA ARG A 87 -2.24 -1.90 -10.04
C ARG A 87 -3.30 -1.08 -9.31
N PRO A 88 -3.27 0.25 -9.33
CA PRO A 88 -4.39 1.04 -8.81
C PRO A 88 -5.73 0.65 -9.46
N CYS A 89 -6.74 0.42 -8.62
CA CYS A 89 -8.06 -0.05 -9.05
C CYS A 89 -8.80 1.01 -9.89
N ASN A 90 -8.52 2.29 -9.61
CA ASN A 90 -9.11 3.42 -10.32
C ASN A 90 -8.36 3.82 -11.62
N PHE A 91 -7.48 2.97 -12.14
CA PHE A 91 -7.01 3.10 -13.53
C PHE A 91 -8.10 2.64 -14.51
N PRO A 92 -8.07 3.10 -15.79
CA PRO A 92 -9.06 2.73 -16.79
C PRO A 92 -9.28 1.20 -16.86
N GLU A 93 -10.51 0.79 -17.13
CA GLU A 93 -10.95 -0.62 -17.11
C GLU A 93 -10.05 -1.55 -17.94
N HIS A 94 -9.64 -1.09 -19.12
CA HIS A 94 -8.80 -1.87 -20.04
C HIS A 94 -7.31 -1.88 -19.69
N SER A 95 -6.91 -1.28 -18.56
CA SER A 95 -5.52 -1.33 -18.10
C SER A 95 -5.12 -2.76 -17.74
N PRO A 96 -3.90 -3.22 -18.08
CA PRO A 96 -3.44 -4.57 -17.78
C PRO A 96 -3.36 -4.83 -16.27
N GLY A 97 -3.62 -6.07 -15.86
CA GLY A 97 -3.61 -6.50 -14.47
C GLY A 97 -4.91 -6.18 -13.71
N ALA A 98 -4.93 -6.46 -12.42
CA ALA A 98 -6.08 -6.26 -11.56
C ALA A 98 -5.82 -5.16 -10.52
N GLY A 99 -6.87 -4.42 -10.15
CA GLY A 99 -6.79 -3.39 -9.12
C GLY A 99 -7.12 -3.89 -7.72
N TYR A 100 -7.82 -5.01 -7.62
CA TYR A 100 -8.09 -5.73 -6.38
C TYR A 100 -8.15 -7.22 -6.64
N ARG A 101 -7.93 -8.02 -5.58
CA ARG A 101 -8.10 -9.48 -5.61
C ARG A 101 -8.43 -10.03 -4.23
N TYR A 102 -9.04 -11.20 -4.26
CA TYR A 102 -9.22 -12.02 -3.08
C TYR A 102 -8.05 -13.00 -2.94
N PHE A 103 -7.57 -13.13 -1.73
CA PHE A 103 -6.50 -14.06 -1.35
C PHE A 103 -6.97 -14.92 -0.18
N THR A 104 -6.32 -16.05 0.01
CA THR A 104 -6.51 -16.88 1.21
C THR A 104 -5.31 -16.69 2.13
N ALA A 105 -5.55 -16.16 3.33
CA ALA A 105 -4.54 -16.05 4.37
C ALA A 105 -4.17 -17.42 4.93
N ARG A 106 -3.03 -17.54 5.63
CA ARG A 106 -2.59 -18.81 6.26
C ARG A 106 -3.58 -19.34 7.28
N SER A 107 -4.33 -18.45 7.94
CA SER A 107 -5.45 -18.78 8.81
C SER A 107 -6.68 -19.35 8.10
N GLY A 108 -6.66 -19.49 6.77
CA GLY A 108 -7.79 -19.93 5.94
C GLY A 108 -8.82 -18.85 5.66
N LYS A 109 -8.69 -17.64 6.20
CA LYS A 109 -9.61 -16.54 5.96
C LYS A 109 -9.40 -15.95 4.57
N LYS A 110 -10.52 -15.62 3.89
CA LYS A 110 -10.54 -14.89 2.62
C LYS A 110 -10.28 -13.40 2.90
N LEU A 111 -9.30 -12.80 2.23
CA LEU A 111 -8.88 -11.40 2.37
C LEU A 111 -8.99 -10.70 1.03
N ALA A 112 -9.61 -9.53 0.98
CA ALA A 112 -9.56 -8.64 -0.17
C ALA A 112 -8.44 -7.60 0.01
N VAL A 113 -7.58 -7.47 -1.01
CA VAL A 113 -6.59 -6.39 -1.07
C VAL A 113 -6.93 -5.51 -2.26
N ILE A 114 -6.97 -4.20 -2.03
CA ILE A 114 -7.29 -3.17 -3.03
C ILE A 114 -6.12 -2.20 -3.09
N SER A 115 -5.58 -1.94 -4.28
CA SER A 115 -4.68 -0.82 -4.50
C SER A 115 -5.48 0.36 -5.06
N LEU A 116 -5.27 1.56 -4.53
CA LEU A 116 -5.89 2.79 -5.00
C LEU A 116 -4.86 3.88 -5.22
N LEU A 117 -5.16 4.80 -6.13
CA LEU A 117 -4.36 5.98 -6.41
C LEU A 117 -5.15 7.26 -6.14
N GLY A 118 -4.55 8.19 -5.39
CA GLY A 118 -5.05 9.53 -5.23
C GLY A 118 -4.87 10.37 -6.51
N ARG A 119 -5.65 11.43 -6.62
CA ARG A 119 -5.62 12.32 -7.80
C ARG A 119 -4.88 13.63 -7.55
N VAL A 120 -4.75 14.03 -6.30
CA VAL A 120 -4.09 15.29 -5.94
C VAL A 120 -2.60 15.21 -6.24
N GLY A 121 -2.13 16.11 -7.13
CA GLY A 121 -0.74 16.15 -7.59
C GLY A 121 -0.37 15.15 -8.69
N CYS A 122 -1.29 14.29 -9.11
CA CYS A 122 -1.09 13.29 -10.18
C CYS A 122 -1.63 13.80 -11.52
N HIS A 123 -1.07 14.88 -12.07
CA HIS A 123 -1.61 15.57 -13.25
C HIS A 123 -1.47 14.81 -14.58
N ARG A 124 -0.66 13.75 -14.63
CA ARG A 124 -0.38 13.01 -15.88
C ARG A 124 -1.07 11.65 -15.97
N LEU A 125 -1.79 11.24 -14.92
CA LEU A 125 -2.41 9.93 -14.86
C LEU A 125 -3.92 10.02 -15.11
N LEU A 126 -4.40 9.12 -15.96
CA LEU A 126 -5.83 8.95 -16.23
C LEU A 126 -6.43 8.01 -15.16
N ALA A 127 -6.53 8.52 -13.95
CA ALA A 127 -7.13 7.78 -12.84
C ALA A 127 -8.52 8.35 -12.53
N ASP A 128 -9.50 7.46 -12.37
CA ASP A 128 -10.85 7.82 -11.96
C ASP A 128 -10.89 8.28 -10.50
N ASN A 129 -12.00 8.88 -10.09
CA ASN A 129 -12.18 9.32 -8.71
C ASN A 129 -12.19 8.12 -7.76
N PRO A 130 -11.21 7.99 -6.85
CA PRO A 130 -11.12 6.84 -5.95
C PRO A 130 -12.28 6.75 -4.96
N PHE A 131 -12.90 7.85 -4.57
CA PHE A 131 -14.05 7.87 -3.68
C PHE A 131 -15.29 7.29 -4.35
N THR A 132 -15.58 7.72 -5.59
CA THR A 132 -16.71 7.21 -6.38
C THR A 132 -16.53 5.72 -6.67
N LEU A 133 -15.30 5.31 -7.03
CA LEU A 133 -14.99 3.91 -7.24
C LEU A 133 -15.25 3.08 -5.97
N MET A 134 -14.72 3.51 -4.82
CA MET A 134 -14.88 2.76 -3.57
C MET A 134 -16.34 2.71 -3.13
N GLN A 135 -17.13 3.76 -3.37
CA GLN A 135 -18.57 3.77 -3.08
C GLN A 135 -19.29 2.68 -3.87
N ALA A 136 -18.92 2.47 -5.13
CA ALA A 136 -19.53 1.43 -5.97
C ALA A 136 -18.99 0.02 -5.69
N LEU A 137 -17.67 -0.11 -5.46
CA LEU A 137 -17.00 -1.40 -5.36
C LEU A 137 -17.16 -2.07 -4.00
N LEU A 138 -17.11 -1.27 -2.92
CA LEU A 138 -17.03 -1.80 -1.55
C LEU A 138 -18.23 -2.68 -1.15
N PRO A 139 -19.49 -2.37 -1.50
CA PRO A 139 -20.62 -3.24 -1.21
C PRO A 139 -20.45 -4.65 -1.80
N HIS A 140 -19.95 -4.77 -3.02
CA HIS A 140 -19.69 -6.07 -3.65
C HIS A 140 -18.58 -6.86 -2.96
N ILE A 141 -17.49 -6.18 -2.56
CA ILE A 141 -16.40 -6.85 -1.84
C ILE A 141 -16.87 -7.31 -0.46
N ALA A 142 -17.66 -6.51 0.23
CA ALA A 142 -18.16 -6.80 1.57
C ALA A 142 -19.08 -8.03 1.64
N THR A 143 -19.78 -8.38 0.54
CA THR A 143 -20.55 -9.65 0.46
C THR A 143 -19.65 -10.87 0.42
N GLU A 144 -18.42 -10.73 -0.05
CA GLU A 144 -17.48 -11.83 -0.23
C GLU A 144 -16.59 -12.07 0.99
N THR A 145 -16.21 -10.99 1.68
CA THR A 145 -15.36 -11.07 2.86
C THR A 145 -15.42 -9.79 3.70
N PRO A 146 -15.40 -9.89 5.03
CA PRO A 146 -15.24 -8.74 5.90
C PRO A 146 -13.76 -8.28 6.02
N PHE A 147 -12.79 -9.08 5.59
CA PHE A 147 -11.35 -8.75 5.69
C PHE A 147 -10.94 -7.95 4.44
N ILE A 148 -10.87 -6.63 4.54
CA ILE A 148 -10.62 -5.72 3.42
C ILE A 148 -9.46 -4.80 3.77
N VAL A 149 -8.37 -4.85 2.99
CA VAL A 149 -7.20 -3.98 3.15
C VAL A 149 -7.05 -3.10 1.91
N VAL A 150 -6.92 -1.81 2.13
CA VAL A 150 -6.73 -0.81 1.08
C VAL A 150 -5.35 -0.18 1.21
N ASP A 151 -4.52 -0.29 0.18
CA ASP A 151 -3.29 0.49 0.00
C ASP A 151 -3.63 1.72 -0.84
N PHE A 152 -3.58 2.91 -0.24
CA PHE A 152 -3.92 4.16 -0.90
C PHE A 152 -2.68 5.01 -1.15
N SER A 153 -2.19 4.93 -2.38
CA SER A 153 -1.04 5.71 -2.85
C SER A 153 -1.48 7.13 -3.20
N SER A 154 -1.00 8.12 -2.45
CA SER A 154 -1.22 9.55 -2.72
C SER A 154 -0.09 10.37 -2.11
N ILE A 155 0.21 11.53 -2.72
CA ILE A 155 1.14 12.51 -2.15
C ILE A 155 0.46 13.48 -1.18
N ALA A 156 -0.87 13.57 -1.22
CA ALA A 156 -1.62 14.54 -0.44
C ALA A 156 -2.14 13.94 0.88
N THR A 157 -1.66 14.46 2.00
CA THR A 157 -2.11 14.07 3.34
C THR A 157 -3.62 14.23 3.52
N ALA A 158 -4.19 15.35 3.08
CA ALA A 158 -5.63 15.61 3.20
C ALA A 158 -6.48 14.58 2.44
N GLU A 159 -6.05 14.19 1.24
CA GLU A 159 -6.76 13.17 0.45
C GLU A 159 -6.74 11.81 1.17
N LYS A 160 -5.58 11.41 1.75
CA LYS A 160 -5.46 10.18 2.53
C LYS A 160 -6.34 10.18 3.77
N GLN A 161 -6.34 11.28 4.52
CA GLN A 161 -7.19 11.43 5.71
C GLN A 161 -8.67 11.43 5.35
N THR A 162 -9.07 12.11 4.26
CA THR A 162 -10.46 12.11 3.79
C THR A 162 -10.91 10.69 3.42
N MET A 163 -10.07 9.93 2.70
CA MET A 163 -10.36 8.53 2.38
C MET A 163 -10.47 7.67 3.65
N ALA A 164 -9.64 7.93 4.66
CA ALA A 164 -9.67 7.21 5.91
C ALA A 164 -11.01 7.37 6.64
N PHE A 165 -11.50 8.59 6.78
CA PHE A 165 -12.82 8.84 7.38
C PHE A 165 -13.96 8.32 6.52
N PHE A 166 -13.85 8.39 5.20
CA PHE A 166 -14.85 7.85 4.28
C PHE A 166 -14.98 6.32 4.39
N LEU A 167 -13.88 5.61 4.66
CA LEU A 167 -13.84 4.15 4.78
C LEU A 167 -13.84 3.65 6.23
N ALA A 168 -13.87 4.56 7.23
CA ALA A 168 -13.87 4.19 8.64
C ALA A 168 -15.06 3.25 8.97
N GLY A 169 -14.76 2.14 9.65
CA GLY A 169 -15.73 1.09 9.97
C GLY A 169 -16.12 0.17 8.80
N LYS A 170 -15.78 0.50 7.56
CA LYS A 170 -16.15 -0.26 6.35
C LYS A 170 -15.05 -1.20 5.86
N VAL A 171 -13.80 -0.92 6.18
CA VAL A 171 -12.64 -1.74 5.81
C VAL A 171 -11.83 -2.11 7.04
N SER A 172 -11.02 -3.18 6.95
CA SER A 172 -10.14 -3.62 8.04
C SER A 172 -8.97 -2.67 8.24
N ALA A 173 -8.37 -2.22 7.13
CA ALA A 173 -7.24 -1.28 7.16
C ALA A 173 -7.24 -0.38 5.92
N LEU A 174 -6.90 0.90 6.13
CA LEU A 174 -6.48 1.84 5.10
C LEU A 174 -5.05 2.25 5.39
N ILE A 175 -4.15 1.88 4.50
CA ILE A 175 -2.72 2.16 4.60
C ILE A 175 -2.36 3.20 3.56
N GLY A 176 -1.96 4.38 4.01
CA GLY A 176 -1.43 5.39 3.11
C GLY A 176 -0.02 5.05 2.65
N SER A 177 0.26 5.33 1.39
CA SER A 177 1.58 5.17 0.76
C SER A 177 1.84 6.32 -0.24
N GLY A 178 2.98 6.33 -0.90
CA GLY A 178 3.31 7.22 -2.01
C GLY A 178 4.28 8.36 -1.67
N THR A 179 4.32 8.89 -0.43
CA THR A 179 5.32 9.92 -0.08
C THR A 179 6.66 9.33 0.34
N GLY A 180 6.65 8.09 0.82
CA GLY A 180 7.84 7.41 1.33
C GLY A 180 8.41 8.00 2.63
N ALA A 181 7.63 8.83 3.31
CA ALA A 181 7.96 9.39 4.62
C ALA A 181 6.96 8.86 5.65
N ALA A 182 7.42 8.01 6.58
CA ALA A 182 6.54 7.42 7.59
C ALA A 182 5.88 8.50 8.45
N ALA A 183 4.56 8.47 8.52
CA ALA A 183 3.79 9.28 9.46
C ALA A 183 3.82 8.64 10.86
N ALA A 184 3.45 9.42 11.88
CA ALA A 184 3.37 8.97 13.28
C ALA A 184 1.92 9.12 13.80
N ASP A 185 0.94 8.78 12.95
CA ASP A 185 -0.47 9.00 13.20
C ASP A 185 -1.30 7.71 13.12
N GLU A 186 -0.61 6.56 13.28
CA GLU A 186 -1.27 5.25 13.29
C GLU A 186 -2.33 5.19 14.40
N ARG A 187 -3.54 4.77 14.01
CA ARG A 187 -4.69 4.72 14.92
C ARG A 187 -5.79 3.80 14.42
N LEU A 188 -6.74 3.52 15.29
CA LEU A 188 -7.97 2.84 14.96
C LEU A 188 -9.10 3.86 14.79
N LEU A 189 -9.75 3.84 13.63
CA LEU A 189 -10.91 4.70 13.31
C LEU A 189 -12.19 3.89 13.43
N SER A 190 -13.20 4.45 14.10
CA SER A 190 -14.58 3.93 14.10
C SER A 190 -15.47 4.76 13.18
N ALA A 191 -16.59 4.19 12.75
CA ALA A 191 -17.56 4.89 11.90
C ALA A 191 -18.04 6.22 12.49
N ASP A 192 -18.07 6.33 13.82
CA ASP A 192 -18.55 7.52 14.53
C ASP A 192 -17.53 8.67 14.58
N THR A 193 -16.26 8.42 14.20
CA THR A 193 -15.17 9.40 14.34
C THR A 193 -15.24 10.56 13.32
N GLY A 194 -16.12 10.54 12.36
CA GLY A 194 -16.14 11.55 11.29
C GLY A 194 -17.46 12.27 11.02
N VAL A 195 -18.59 11.89 11.64
CA VAL A 195 -19.92 12.35 11.18
C VAL A 195 -20.83 12.88 12.28
N SER A 196 -20.36 13.01 13.50
CA SER A 196 -21.15 13.65 14.58
C SER A 196 -21.21 15.18 14.41
N GLY A 197 -21.95 15.66 13.39
CA GLY A 197 -22.15 17.10 13.24
C GLY A 197 -22.76 17.61 11.93
N ALA A 198 -22.80 16.84 10.89
CA ALA A 198 -23.48 17.23 9.66
C ALA A 198 -24.59 16.21 9.38
N GLY A 199 -25.84 16.63 9.57
CA GLY A 199 -27.05 15.84 9.43
C GLY A 199 -26.92 14.65 8.50
N ALA A 200 -27.06 13.46 9.06
CA ALA A 200 -27.38 12.28 8.30
C ALA A 200 -28.78 12.46 7.70
N SER A 201 -28.89 13.40 6.76
CA SER A 201 -29.97 13.38 5.79
C SER A 201 -29.66 12.16 4.95
N SER A 202 -30.46 11.11 5.11
CA SER A 202 -30.62 10.03 4.15
C SER A 202 -30.64 10.64 2.75
N VAL A 203 -29.51 10.66 2.06
CA VAL A 203 -29.51 10.91 0.64
C VAL A 203 -30.19 9.69 0.07
N SER A 204 -31.49 9.86 -0.17
CA SER A 204 -32.33 8.91 -0.81
C SER A 204 -31.66 8.43 -2.09
N CYS A 205 -31.35 7.15 -2.18
CA CYS A 205 -30.90 6.46 -3.39
C CYS A 205 -31.94 6.44 -4.52
N ALA A 206 -32.92 7.36 -4.48
CA ALA A 206 -34.03 7.44 -5.40
C ALA A 206 -33.63 7.88 -6.84
N HIS A 207 -32.38 8.25 -7.09
CA HIS A 207 -31.95 8.69 -8.43
C HIS A 207 -31.14 7.64 -9.21
N ILE A 208 -30.87 6.47 -8.63
CA ILE A 208 -30.29 5.34 -9.37
C ILE A 208 -31.11 4.12 -8.93
N GLY A 209 -32.03 3.65 -9.75
CA GLY A 209 -33.04 2.63 -9.45
C GLY A 209 -32.55 1.28 -8.91
N MET A 210 -31.89 1.25 -7.75
CA MET A 210 -31.51 0.05 -7.01
C MET A 210 -32.13 0.08 -5.62
N GLN A 211 -33.02 -0.86 -5.36
CA GLN A 211 -33.60 -1.12 -4.04
C GLN A 211 -32.52 -1.69 -3.11
N CYS A 212 -32.22 -0.98 -2.04
CA CYS A 212 -31.42 -1.49 -0.93
C CYS A 212 -32.32 -2.33 -0.02
N ALA A 213 -32.22 -3.64 -0.08
CA ALA A 213 -32.79 -4.55 0.91
C ALA A 213 -31.79 -4.81 2.03
N GLY A 214 -32.14 -4.57 3.29
CA GLY A 214 -31.46 -5.13 4.46
C GLY A 214 -31.06 -4.16 5.56
N ALA A 215 -31.99 -3.92 6.51
CA ALA A 215 -31.78 -3.05 7.67
C ALA A 215 -31.06 -3.71 8.88
N GLU A 216 -30.53 -4.93 8.75
CA GLU A 216 -29.85 -5.64 9.87
C GLU A 216 -28.31 -5.56 9.85
N THR A 217 -27.70 -4.97 8.83
CA THR A 217 -26.23 -4.87 8.71
C THR A 217 -25.63 -3.65 9.42
N ASP A 218 -26.42 -2.66 9.79
CA ASP A 218 -25.92 -1.37 10.32
C ASP A 218 -25.33 -1.47 11.74
N ALA A 219 -25.91 -2.27 12.62
CA ALA A 219 -25.46 -2.33 14.02
C ALA A 219 -24.08 -2.98 14.19
N VAL A 220 -23.73 -3.98 13.37
CA VAL A 220 -22.41 -4.65 13.39
C VAL A 220 -21.33 -3.77 12.75
N GLN A 221 -21.70 -2.95 11.78
CA GLN A 221 -20.78 -2.00 11.14
C GLN A 221 -20.34 -0.88 12.08
N HIS A 222 -21.19 -0.42 13.01
CA HIS A 222 -20.86 0.68 13.94
C HIS A 222 -19.80 0.33 14.97
N CYS A 223 -19.58 -0.96 15.27
CA CYS A 223 -18.54 -1.40 16.22
C CYS A 223 -17.19 -1.74 15.56
N ARG A 224 -17.14 -1.81 14.21
CA ARG A 224 -15.94 -2.22 13.49
C ARG A 224 -14.93 -1.08 13.40
N LYS A 225 -13.68 -1.35 13.79
CA LYS A 225 -12.58 -0.38 13.68
C LYS A 225 -11.76 -0.63 12.41
N THR A 226 -11.27 0.45 11.83
CA THR A 226 -10.36 0.45 10.69
C THR A 226 -8.97 0.88 11.15
N ALA A 227 -7.96 0.06 10.91
CA ALA A 227 -6.57 0.47 11.12
C ALA A 227 -6.17 1.52 10.08
N TYR A 228 -5.56 2.62 10.51
CA TYR A 228 -5.19 3.73 9.64
C TYR A 228 -3.81 4.28 9.96
N ILE A 229 -3.09 4.65 8.91
CA ILE A 229 -1.90 5.50 8.94
C ILE A 229 -1.85 6.35 7.68
N THR A 230 -1.43 7.63 7.81
CA THR A 230 -1.30 8.54 6.64
C THR A 230 -0.22 8.09 5.66
N ASP A 231 0.90 7.58 6.13
CA ASP A 231 1.94 6.98 5.26
C ASP A 231 2.77 5.96 6.05
N ALA A 232 2.87 4.75 5.50
CA ALA A 232 3.62 3.67 6.13
C ALA A 232 5.14 3.83 6.02
N GLY A 233 5.61 4.76 5.18
CA GLY A 233 7.02 5.03 4.97
C GLY A 233 7.64 4.28 3.81
N ARG A 234 8.94 4.01 3.94
CA ARG A 234 9.77 3.43 2.87
C ARG A 234 10.73 2.37 3.40
N THR A 235 10.81 1.26 2.69
CA THR A 235 11.84 0.24 2.88
C THR A 235 13.00 0.48 1.90
N GLY A 236 14.19 0.73 2.43
CA GLY A 236 15.38 1.08 1.65
C GLY A 236 16.33 1.97 2.42
N SER A 237 17.09 2.80 1.70
CA SER A 237 17.98 3.77 2.32
C SER A 237 17.18 4.84 3.07
N PHE A 238 17.42 4.99 4.36
CA PHE A 238 16.70 5.94 5.20
C PHE A 238 17.26 7.38 5.04
N ASP A 239 18.57 7.54 5.09
CA ASP A 239 19.23 8.84 4.89
C ASP A 239 19.33 9.14 3.39
N SER A 240 18.18 9.44 2.80
CA SER A 240 18.03 9.66 1.35
C SER A 240 16.79 10.50 1.04
N VAL A 241 16.73 11.05 -0.15
CA VAL A 241 15.54 11.71 -0.67
C VAL A 241 14.83 10.73 -1.61
N GLY A 242 13.76 10.10 -1.14
CA GLY A 242 13.04 9.08 -1.92
C GLY A 242 13.86 7.84 -2.31
N GLY A 243 14.92 7.49 -1.56
CA GLY A 243 15.85 6.39 -1.88
C GLY A 243 17.11 6.82 -2.64
N TYR A 244 17.24 8.11 -2.97
CA TYR A 244 18.34 8.65 -3.77
C TYR A 244 19.27 9.55 -2.94
N ALA A 245 20.51 9.69 -3.41
CA ALA A 245 21.52 10.50 -2.76
C ALA A 245 21.05 11.97 -2.61
N PRO A 246 21.08 12.54 -1.40
CA PRO A 246 20.64 13.91 -1.18
C PRO A 246 21.36 14.94 -2.05
N SER A 247 22.65 14.72 -2.33
CA SER A 247 23.48 15.64 -3.14
C SER A 247 22.93 15.89 -4.54
N SER A 248 22.45 14.84 -5.22
CA SER A 248 21.87 14.97 -6.57
C SER A 248 20.57 15.77 -6.53
N LYS A 249 19.72 15.48 -5.54
CA LYS A 249 18.46 16.22 -5.38
C LYS A 249 18.65 17.67 -4.97
N ILE A 250 19.58 17.94 -4.07
CA ILE A 250 19.93 19.33 -3.69
C ILE A 250 20.38 20.12 -4.94
N ARG A 251 21.23 19.53 -5.78
CA ARG A 251 21.69 20.19 -7.01
C ARG A 251 20.53 20.46 -7.97
N GLU A 252 19.68 19.46 -8.23
CA GLU A 252 18.48 19.59 -9.06
C GLU A 252 17.58 20.74 -8.59
N TYR A 253 17.26 20.79 -7.30
CA TYR A 253 16.41 21.86 -6.73
C TYR A 253 17.08 23.24 -6.77
N ARG A 254 18.42 23.33 -6.64
CA ARG A 254 19.15 24.60 -6.70
C ARG A 254 19.32 25.14 -8.11
N THR A 255 19.37 24.28 -9.10
CA THR A 255 19.70 24.69 -10.48
C THR A 255 18.52 24.62 -11.43
N GLY A 256 17.45 23.89 -11.07
CA GLY A 256 16.35 23.57 -11.98
C GLY A 256 16.72 22.57 -13.08
N LEU A 257 17.95 22.04 -13.06
CA LEU A 257 18.44 21.07 -14.05
C LEU A 257 18.15 19.67 -13.56
N PHE A 258 17.56 18.86 -14.45
CA PHE A 258 17.32 17.44 -14.14
C PHE A 258 18.65 16.73 -13.87
N GLU A 259 18.72 16.03 -12.74
CA GLU A 259 19.83 15.12 -12.44
C GLU A 259 19.33 13.69 -12.36
N TYR A 260 20.10 12.77 -13.00
CA TYR A 260 19.75 11.36 -12.92
C TYR A 260 19.91 10.87 -11.47
N PRO A 261 18.81 10.32 -10.88
CA PRO A 261 18.83 9.95 -9.47
C PRO A 261 19.80 8.81 -9.19
N GLN A 262 20.70 9.02 -8.22
CA GLN A 262 21.67 8.03 -7.79
C GLN A 262 21.15 7.30 -6.55
N GLU A 263 21.03 5.97 -6.61
CA GLU A 263 20.67 5.16 -5.46
C GLU A 263 21.72 5.30 -4.33
N THR A 264 21.26 5.28 -3.10
CA THR A 264 22.13 5.29 -1.92
C THR A 264 21.81 4.12 -0.99
N TRP A 265 22.80 3.75 -0.16
CA TRP A 265 22.72 2.61 0.76
C TRP A 265 22.94 3.04 2.22
N GLN A 266 22.71 4.32 2.53
CA GLN A 266 22.94 4.85 3.87
C GLN A 266 21.77 4.51 4.79
N ARG A 267 22.09 3.93 5.97
CA ARG A 267 21.11 3.51 6.98
C ARG A 267 19.93 2.77 6.39
N VAL A 268 20.21 1.64 5.74
CA VAL A 268 19.16 0.82 5.13
C VAL A 268 18.24 0.25 6.22
N CYS A 269 16.93 0.38 6.03
CA CYS A 269 15.94 -0.15 6.96
C CYS A 269 14.75 -0.78 6.23
N VAL A 270 14.06 -1.67 6.93
CA VAL A 270 12.70 -2.09 6.60
C VAL A 270 11.75 -1.26 7.45
N GLN A 271 10.79 -0.60 6.82
CA GLN A 271 9.62 0.00 7.47
C GLN A 271 8.37 -0.77 7.09
N GLY A 272 7.41 -0.81 8.00
CA GLY A 272 6.17 -1.54 7.76
C GLY A 272 5.20 -1.38 8.91
N LEU A 273 4.12 -2.15 8.83
CA LEU A 273 3.05 -2.17 9.81
C LEU A 273 2.75 -3.61 10.20
N ASP A 274 2.56 -3.83 11.48
CA ASP A 274 1.95 -5.02 12.04
C ASP A 274 0.50 -4.70 12.41
N ILE A 275 -0.45 -5.44 11.82
CA ILE A 275 -1.89 -5.16 11.93
C ILE A 275 -2.59 -6.43 12.36
N GLU A 276 -3.28 -6.36 13.49
CA GLU A 276 -4.12 -7.46 13.98
C GLU A 276 -5.59 -7.19 13.70
N LEU A 277 -6.27 -8.18 13.12
CA LEU A 277 -7.70 -8.14 12.84
C LEU A 277 -8.42 -9.21 13.67
N ASP A 278 -9.60 -8.87 14.17
CA ASP A 278 -10.49 -9.81 14.84
C ASP A 278 -11.15 -10.81 13.88
N GLY A 279 -11.99 -11.70 14.43
CA GLY A 279 -12.71 -12.72 13.65
C GLY A 279 -13.74 -12.17 12.67
N ALA A 280 -14.20 -10.91 12.85
CA ALA A 280 -15.16 -10.19 12.04
C ALA A 280 -14.51 -9.19 11.05
N GLY A 281 -13.17 -9.16 10.99
CA GLY A 281 -12.41 -8.29 10.09
C GLY A 281 -12.24 -6.85 10.61
N GLY A 282 -12.59 -6.56 11.86
CA GLY A 282 -12.27 -5.30 12.51
C GLY A 282 -10.82 -5.25 12.97
N ALA A 283 -10.19 -4.07 12.93
CA ALA A 283 -8.84 -3.90 13.42
C ALA A 283 -8.80 -3.85 14.94
N GLN A 284 -7.91 -4.64 15.55
CA GLN A 284 -7.62 -4.66 16.98
C GLN A 284 -6.39 -3.82 17.31
N SER A 285 -5.37 -3.88 16.46
CA SER A 285 -4.15 -3.10 16.62
C SER A 285 -3.53 -2.69 15.29
N ILE A 286 -2.75 -1.62 15.32
CA ILE A 286 -1.83 -1.22 14.26
C ILE A 286 -0.56 -0.68 14.91
N GLN A 287 0.60 -1.19 14.52
CA GLN A 287 1.89 -0.78 15.06
C GLN A 287 2.88 -0.55 13.93
N ARG A 288 3.60 0.56 13.98
CA ARG A 288 4.73 0.80 13.07
C ARG A 288 5.90 -0.09 13.46
N VAL A 289 6.50 -0.68 12.43
CA VAL A 289 7.70 -1.49 12.55
C VAL A 289 8.83 -0.81 11.79
N ARG A 290 10.00 -0.69 12.43
CA ARG A 290 11.23 -0.24 11.80
C ARG A 290 12.38 -1.14 12.23
N ILE A 291 13.05 -1.74 11.27
CA ILE A 291 14.23 -2.58 11.48
C ILE A 291 15.39 -1.96 10.71
N GLU A 292 16.36 -1.43 11.44
CA GLU A 292 17.58 -0.87 10.86
C GLU A 292 18.61 -1.99 10.61
N MET A 293 19.24 -1.93 9.44
CA MET A 293 20.31 -2.84 9.11
C MET A 293 21.63 -2.34 9.68
N PRO A 294 22.43 -3.20 10.33
CA PRO A 294 23.79 -2.85 10.72
C PRO A 294 24.60 -2.36 9.51
N ALA A 295 25.31 -1.26 9.66
CA ALA A 295 26.13 -0.69 8.57
C ALA A 295 27.15 -1.70 7.98
N ALA A 296 27.68 -2.60 8.81
CA ALA A 296 28.60 -3.67 8.39
C ALA A 296 27.96 -4.71 7.45
N MET A 297 26.61 -4.77 7.38
CA MET A 297 25.91 -5.69 6.48
C MET A 297 25.63 -5.09 5.11
N ALA A 298 25.78 -3.78 4.91
CA ALA A 298 25.58 -3.17 3.61
C ALA A 298 26.56 -3.76 2.60
N PRO A 299 26.11 -4.22 1.41
CA PRO A 299 26.99 -4.83 0.44
C PRO A 299 28.03 -3.81 -0.05
N GLN A 300 29.25 -4.27 -0.27
CA GLN A 300 30.30 -3.45 -0.85
C GLN A 300 29.90 -2.94 -2.24
N PRO A 301 30.38 -1.76 -2.69
CA PRO A 301 29.96 -1.16 -3.97
C PRO A 301 30.04 -2.12 -5.18
N ALA A 302 31.06 -3.00 -5.22
CA ALA A 302 31.21 -4.00 -6.28
C ALA A 302 30.14 -5.11 -6.24
N GLU A 303 29.60 -5.44 -5.07
CA GLU A 303 28.54 -6.43 -4.89
C GLU A 303 27.16 -5.86 -5.19
N GLN A 304 26.97 -4.54 -4.99
CA GLN A 304 25.71 -3.83 -5.28
C GLN A 304 25.28 -3.95 -6.75
N VAL A 305 26.27 -4.11 -7.66
CA VAL A 305 26.03 -4.27 -9.10
C VAL A 305 25.63 -5.72 -9.45
N ARG A 306 26.19 -6.72 -8.76
CA ARG A 306 26.05 -8.15 -9.12
C ARG A 306 24.80 -8.84 -8.54
N GLN A 307 24.15 -8.29 -7.53
CA GLN A 307 23.07 -8.99 -6.83
C GLN A 307 21.74 -9.08 -7.60
N PHE A 308 21.63 -8.40 -8.75
CA PHE A 308 20.38 -8.30 -9.52
C PHE A 308 20.59 -8.30 -11.04
N SER A 309 21.75 -8.76 -11.53
CA SER A 309 22.01 -9.06 -12.96
C SER A 309 21.54 -10.46 -13.33
#